data_b5131b8ac4e5fa3818b65334b633f1c7
#
_entry.id   b5131b8ac4e5fa3818b65334b633f1c7
#
_cell.length_a   1.000
_cell.length_b   1.000
_cell.length_c   1.000
_cell.angle_alpha   90.00
_cell.angle_beta   90.00
_cell.angle_gamma   90.00
#
_symmetry.space_group_name_H-M   'P 1'
#
loop_
_entity.id
_entity.type
_entity.pdbx_description
1 polymer ?
#
loop_
_entity_poly.entity_id
_entity_poly.type
_entity_poly.pdbx_seq_one_letter_code
_entity_poly.pdbx_strand_id
1 'polypeptide(L)'
;VKHSYLVLTAEDLPRVVKEAFYLAESGRPGPVVIDIPKDVQQKVFEPFFPNEVAEMEGYKLDQPKATDEELVEVLNLIYKAKKPVIYTGGGIISADAHKELKEFAELTGLPVTHTLMGLGVFDPDHEQSCYWYGMHGTVAGNWAVCESDLLLCCGARFDDRITGKVDKYAQEAYVIHFDVDKSEHNK
;
A
#
# COMPACT_ATOMS: atom_id res chain seq x y z
N VAL A 1 12.45 -3.52 -8.92
CA VAL A 1 13.19 -3.07 -7.72
C VAL A 1 12.94 -1.59 -7.50
N LYS A 2 12.98 -1.15 -6.24
CA LYS A 2 12.75 0.26 -5.87
C LYS A 2 13.94 1.14 -6.24
N HIS A 3 15.14 0.61 -6.02
CA HIS A 3 16.40 1.26 -6.40
C HIS A 3 17.51 0.22 -6.58
N SER A 4 18.61 0.62 -7.24
CA SER A 4 19.81 -0.20 -7.36
C SER A 4 21.06 0.65 -7.22
N TYR A 5 22.03 0.14 -6.50
CA TYR A 5 23.35 0.73 -6.32
C TYR A 5 24.42 -0.13 -6.99
N LEU A 6 25.38 0.52 -7.62
CA LEU A 6 26.67 -0.06 -7.98
C LEU A 6 27.75 0.56 -7.07
N VAL A 7 28.36 -0.21 -6.22
CA VAL A 7 29.40 0.26 -5.29
C VAL A 7 30.74 0.32 -6.01
N LEU A 8 31.27 1.52 -6.21
CA LEU A 8 32.51 1.74 -6.94
C LEU A 8 33.75 1.77 -6.03
N THR A 9 33.59 2.08 -4.74
CA THR A 9 34.68 2.10 -3.77
C THR A 9 34.25 1.39 -2.49
N ALA A 10 35.21 0.74 -1.80
CA ALA A 10 34.91 0.05 -0.55
C ALA A 10 34.47 1.01 0.56
N GLU A 11 34.98 2.22 0.54
CA GLU A 11 34.70 3.29 1.51
C GLU A 11 33.23 3.74 1.46
N ASP A 12 32.57 3.62 0.29
CA ASP A 12 31.15 3.95 0.11
C ASP A 12 30.20 2.89 0.66
N LEU A 13 30.67 1.65 0.83
CA LEU A 13 29.81 0.52 1.16
C LEU A 13 28.95 0.74 2.41
N PRO A 14 29.48 1.24 3.55
CA PRO A 14 28.66 1.45 4.75
C PRO A 14 27.53 2.47 4.53
N ARG A 15 27.80 3.54 3.78
CA ARG A 15 26.80 4.54 3.40
C ARG A 15 25.72 3.94 2.51
N VAL A 16 26.13 3.25 1.45
CA VAL A 16 25.22 2.63 0.48
C VAL A 16 24.30 1.61 1.14
N VAL A 17 24.84 0.77 2.02
CA VAL A 17 24.04 -0.21 2.76
C VAL A 17 22.97 0.48 3.60
N LYS A 18 23.35 1.53 4.32
CA LYS A 18 22.41 2.27 5.17
C LYS A 18 21.30 2.97 4.36
N GLU A 19 21.67 3.61 3.26
CA GLU A 19 20.72 4.23 2.33
C GLU A 19 19.78 3.18 1.72
N ALA A 20 20.30 2.02 1.34
CA ALA A 20 19.51 0.93 0.75
C ALA A 20 18.44 0.41 1.72
N PHE A 21 18.76 0.21 3.00
CA PHE A 21 17.78 -0.18 4.00
C PHE A 21 16.73 0.92 4.20
N TYR A 22 17.15 2.16 4.32
CA TYR A 22 16.23 3.29 4.44
C TYR A 22 15.25 3.37 3.25
N LEU A 23 15.77 3.25 2.03
CA LEU A 23 14.94 3.23 0.82
C LEU A 23 14.00 2.02 0.79
N ALA A 24 14.49 0.84 1.18
CA ALA A 24 13.68 -0.37 1.17
C ALA A 24 12.45 -0.27 2.09
N GLU A 25 12.60 0.36 3.25
CA GLU A 25 11.58 0.45 4.30
C GLU A 25 10.68 1.68 4.17
N SER A 26 11.19 2.79 3.61
CA SER A 26 10.47 4.07 3.56
C SER A 26 9.39 4.15 2.49
N GLY A 27 8.35 4.95 2.71
CA GLY A 27 7.22 5.10 1.79
C GLY A 27 6.52 3.76 1.54
N ARG A 28 6.31 3.43 0.25
CA ARG A 28 5.89 2.07 -0.12
C ARG A 28 7.12 1.15 -0.07
N PRO A 29 7.17 0.16 0.85
CA PRO A 29 8.31 -0.74 0.97
C PRO A 29 8.57 -1.52 -0.32
N GLY A 30 9.86 -1.76 -0.61
CA GLY A 30 10.22 -2.52 -1.81
C GLY A 30 11.70 -2.90 -1.85
N PRO A 31 12.09 -3.86 -2.70
CA PRO A 31 13.45 -4.38 -2.77
C PRO A 31 14.42 -3.35 -3.35
N VAL A 32 15.61 -3.28 -2.75
CA VAL A 32 16.75 -2.52 -3.24
C VAL A 32 17.90 -3.48 -3.53
N VAL A 33 18.58 -3.31 -4.65
CA VAL A 33 19.72 -4.13 -5.06
C VAL A 33 21.00 -3.35 -4.80
N ILE A 34 22.00 -4.02 -4.22
CA ILE A 34 23.37 -3.50 -4.08
C ILE A 34 24.29 -4.44 -4.85
N ASP A 35 24.89 -3.94 -5.91
CA ASP A 35 25.91 -4.64 -6.67
C ASP A 35 27.30 -4.25 -6.16
N ILE A 36 28.06 -5.23 -5.69
CA ILE A 36 29.39 -5.04 -5.10
C ILE A 36 30.42 -5.80 -5.97
N PRO A 37 31.18 -5.10 -6.83
CA PRO A 37 32.19 -5.70 -7.67
C PRO A 37 33.25 -6.45 -6.88
N LYS A 38 33.84 -7.48 -7.49
CA LYS A 38 34.78 -8.37 -6.84
C LYS A 38 36.03 -7.64 -6.30
N ASP A 39 36.56 -6.68 -7.03
CA ASP A 39 37.70 -5.86 -6.63
C ASP A 39 37.37 -4.99 -5.40
N VAL A 40 36.18 -4.46 -5.30
CA VAL A 40 35.69 -3.74 -4.11
C VAL A 40 35.59 -4.66 -2.91
N GLN A 41 35.08 -5.90 -3.10
CA GLN A 41 34.95 -6.89 -2.02
C GLN A 41 36.33 -7.36 -1.48
N GLN A 42 37.39 -7.31 -2.28
CA GLN A 42 38.71 -7.73 -1.91
C GLN A 42 39.55 -6.61 -1.29
N LYS A 43 39.09 -5.39 -1.30
CA LYS A 43 39.79 -4.23 -0.77
C LYS A 43 39.76 -4.19 0.76
N VAL A 44 40.93 -3.98 1.37
CA VAL A 44 41.00 -3.74 2.81
C VAL A 44 40.87 -2.24 3.07
N PHE A 45 39.96 -1.87 3.94
CA PHE A 45 39.71 -0.48 4.34
C PHE A 45 39.25 -0.41 5.79
N GLU A 46 39.31 0.77 6.40
CA GLU A 46 38.77 1.05 7.73
C GLU A 46 37.36 1.58 7.58
N PRO A 47 36.33 0.82 7.99
CA PRO A 47 34.93 1.22 7.75
C PRO A 47 34.50 2.33 8.71
N PHE A 48 33.84 3.35 8.17
CA PHE A 48 33.08 4.34 8.92
C PHE A 48 31.59 4.08 8.76
N PHE A 49 30.89 3.86 9.88
CA PHE A 49 29.46 3.63 9.88
C PHE A 49 28.72 4.94 10.22
N PRO A 50 28.02 5.55 9.25
CA PRO A 50 27.26 6.76 9.51
C PRO A 50 26.11 6.51 10.50
N ASN A 51 25.92 7.41 11.46
CA ASN A 51 24.82 7.28 12.43
C ASN A 51 23.45 7.52 11.80
N GLU A 52 23.38 8.41 10.81
CA GLU A 52 22.16 8.80 10.14
C GLU A 52 22.29 8.61 8.61
N VAL A 53 21.16 8.49 7.94
CA VAL A 53 21.13 8.54 6.47
C VAL A 53 21.28 10.00 6.06
N ALA A 54 22.28 10.28 5.21
CA ALA A 54 22.43 11.62 4.64
C ALA A 54 21.20 11.96 3.77
N GLU A 55 20.95 13.26 3.61
CA GLU A 55 19.93 13.73 2.67
C GLU A 55 20.25 13.22 1.26
N MET A 56 19.35 12.44 0.70
CA MET A 56 19.51 11.85 -0.64
C MET A 56 18.93 12.77 -1.68
N GLU A 57 19.77 13.19 -2.63
CA GLU A 57 19.33 14.04 -3.74
C GLU A 57 18.22 13.34 -4.54
N GLY A 58 17.12 14.04 -4.78
CA GLY A 58 15.98 13.54 -5.54
C GLY A 58 15.05 12.58 -4.79
N TYR A 59 15.38 12.16 -3.57
CA TYR A 59 14.49 11.35 -2.75
C TYR A 59 13.88 12.18 -1.61
N LYS A 60 12.59 12.46 -1.73
CA LYS A 60 11.80 13.09 -0.67
C LYS A 60 10.71 12.14 -0.23
N LEU A 61 10.69 11.81 1.04
CA LEU A 61 9.59 11.06 1.64
C LEU A 61 8.41 12.01 1.80
N ASP A 62 7.55 12.03 0.80
CA ASP A 62 6.29 12.77 0.85
C ASP A 62 5.22 11.81 1.36
N GLN A 63 4.71 12.06 2.56
CA GLN A 63 3.59 11.34 3.13
C GLN A 63 2.36 12.26 3.07
N PRO A 64 1.59 12.20 1.97
CA PRO A 64 0.38 13.00 1.86
C PRO A 64 -0.59 12.60 2.97
N LYS A 65 -1.17 13.60 3.61
CA LYS A 65 -2.28 13.41 4.54
C LYS A 65 -3.51 14.04 3.93
N ALA A 66 -4.63 13.37 4.07
CA ALA A 66 -5.91 13.96 3.72
C ALA A 66 -6.19 15.19 4.61
N THR A 67 -6.76 16.22 4.03
CA THR A 67 -7.22 17.40 4.77
C THR A 67 -8.55 17.10 5.47
N ASP A 68 -8.92 17.91 6.45
CA ASP A 68 -10.20 17.77 7.13
C ASP A 68 -11.37 17.94 6.16
N GLU A 69 -11.24 18.82 5.16
CA GLU A 69 -12.24 19.03 4.12
C GLU A 69 -12.42 17.79 3.25
N GLU A 70 -11.34 17.14 2.83
CA GLU A 70 -11.38 15.89 2.07
C GLU A 70 -12.03 14.77 2.90
N LEU A 71 -11.71 14.68 4.19
CA LEU A 71 -12.32 13.68 5.08
C LEU A 71 -13.83 13.93 5.26
N VAL A 72 -14.27 15.18 5.36
CA VAL A 72 -15.70 15.53 5.41
C VAL A 72 -16.39 15.16 4.09
N GLU A 73 -15.74 15.34 2.95
CA GLU A 73 -16.27 14.90 1.65
C GLU A 73 -16.44 13.38 1.61
N VAL A 74 -15.45 12.63 2.06
CA VAL A 74 -15.51 11.16 2.18
C VAL A 74 -16.70 10.73 3.04
N LEU A 75 -16.89 11.33 4.22
CA LEU A 75 -18.02 11.03 5.10
C LEU A 75 -19.36 11.32 4.44
N ASN A 76 -19.47 12.42 3.69
CA ASN A 76 -20.67 12.76 2.96
C ASN A 76 -20.98 11.75 1.83
N LEU A 77 -19.95 11.22 1.16
CA LEU A 77 -20.12 10.19 0.15
C LEU A 77 -20.57 8.87 0.78
N ILE A 78 -19.98 8.48 1.90
CA ILE A 78 -20.40 7.28 2.67
C ILE A 78 -21.89 7.41 3.08
N TYR A 79 -22.28 8.56 3.61
CA TYR A 79 -23.66 8.78 4.05
C TYR A 79 -24.69 8.70 2.91
N LYS A 80 -24.30 9.10 1.70
CA LYS A 80 -25.19 9.09 0.51
C LYS A 80 -25.23 7.74 -0.19
N ALA A 81 -24.18 6.94 -0.06
CA ALA A 81 -24.07 5.65 -0.73
C ALA A 81 -25.11 4.65 -0.20
N LYS A 82 -25.56 3.79 -1.07
CA LYS A 82 -26.53 2.72 -0.76
C LYS A 82 -25.87 1.36 -0.58
N LYS A 83 -24.75 1.17 -1.27
CA LYS A 83 -23.98 -0.08 -1.28
C LYS A 83 -22.48 0.22 -1.13
N PRO A 84 -22.05 0.95 -0.08
CA PRO A 84 -20.65 1.25 0.14
C PRO A 84 -19.89 -0.01 0.59
N VAL A 85 -18.65 -0.16 0.15
CA VAL A 85 -17.78 -1.29 0.49
C VAL A 85 -16.40 -0.77 0.85
N ILE A 86 -15.82 -1.28 1.93
CA ILE A 86 -14.42 -1.09 2.27
C ILE A 86 -13.60 -2.16 1.55
N TYR A 87 -12.67 -1.72 0.70
CA TYR A 87 -11.75 -2.57 -0.04
C TYR A 87 -10.32 -2.35 0.44
N THR A 88 -9.69 -3.37 0.99
CA THR A 88 -8.40 -3.23 1.67
C THR A 88 -7.31 -4.07 1.03
N GLY A 89 -6.06 -3.66 1.24
CA GLY A 89 -4.90 -4.39 0.73
C GLY A 89 -3.76 -4.49 1.73
N GLY A 90 -2.60 -4.94 1.26
CA GLY A 90 -1.39 -5.08 2.05
C GLY A 90 -0.87 -3.79 2.68
N GLY A 91 -1.32 -2.63 2.20
CA GLY A 91 -1.00 -1.33 2.79
C GLY A 91 -1.48 -1.18 4.23
N ILE A 92 -2.62 -1.80 4.58
CA ILE A 92 -3.12 -1.83 5.97
C ILE A 92 -2.15 -2.60 6.87
N ILE A 93 -1.60 -3.74 6.38
CA ILE A 93 -0.60 -4.52 7.13
C ILE A 93 0.68 -3.70 7.30
N SER A 94 1.16 -3.08 6.22
CA SER A 94 2.38 -2.26 6.24
C SER A 94 2.27 -1.05 7.17
N ALA A 95 1.06 -0.52 7.36
CA ALA A 95 0.77 0.60 8.25
C ALA A 95 0.44 0.17 9.69
N ASP A 96 0.34 -1.15 9.97
CA ASP A 96 -0.18 -1.70 11.24
C ASP A 96 -1.55 -1.13 11.66
N ALA A 97 -2.42 -0.85 10.66
CA ALA A 97 -3.69 -0.13 10.81
C ALA A 97 -4.92 -1.06 10.87
N HIS A 98 -4.72 -2.32 11.25
CA HIS A 98 -5.81 -3.31 11.30
C HIS A 98 -6.85 -3.01 12.41
N LYS A 99 -6.44 -2.37 13.51
CA LYS A 99 -7.33 -1.97 14.59
C LYS A 99 -8.24 -0.83 14.17
N GLU A 100 -7.65 0.19 13.55
CA GLU A 100 -8.36 1.35 13.01
C GLU A 100 -9.33 0.94 11.89
N LEU A 101 -8.93 0.00 11.04
CA LEU A 101 -9.81 -0.57 10.03
C LEU A 101 -11.02 -1.26 10.67
N LYS A 102 -10.79 -2.07 11.70
CA LYS A 102 -11.87 -2.77 12.42
C LYS A 102 -12.83 -1.78 13.06
N GLU A 103 -12.30 -0.82 13.81
CA GLU A 103 -13.09 0.22 14.45
C GLU A 103 -13.93 1.02 13.43
N PHE A 104 -13.32 1.41 12.31
CA PHE A 104 -14.01 2.11 11.25
C PHE A 104 -15.14 1.27 10.62
N ALA A 105 -14.88 0.00 10.35
CA ALA A 105 -15.90 -0.92 9.83
C ALA A 105 -17.06 -1.08 10.81
N GLU A 106 -16.79 -1.31 12.08
CA GLU A 106 -17.81 -1.46 13.12
C GLU A 106 -18.65 -0.19 13.33
N LEU A 107 -18.00 0.99 13.32
CA LEU A 107 -18.69 2.28 13.45
C LEU A 107 -19.59 2.61 12.25
N THR A 108 -19.18 2.23 11.05
CA THR A 108 -19.92 2.54 9.82
C THR A 108 -20.89 1.45 9.41
N GLY A 109 -20.75 0.24 9.90
CA GLY A 109 -21.53 -0.92 9.50
C GLY A 109 -21.21 -1.42 8.08
N LEU A 110 -20.11 -0.96 7.46
CA LEU A 110 -19.78 -1.28 6.08
C LEU A 110 -19.17 -2.67 5.92
N PRO A 111 -19.50 -3.42 4.86
CA PRO A 111 -18.85 -4.68 4.54
C PRO A 111 -17.38 -4.44 4.15
N VAL A 112 -16.53 -5.39 4.53
CA VAL A 112 -15.09 -5.34 4.27
C VAL A 112 -14.69 -6.49 3.37
N THR A 113 -14.00 -6.18 2.28
CA THR A 113 -13.31 -7.15 1.44
C THR A 113 -11.84 -6.76 1.28
N HIS A 114 -10.99 -7.72 0.94
CA HIS A 114 -9.56 -7.46 0.86
C HIS A 114 -8.91 -8.16 -0.34
N THR A 115 -7.73 -7.69 -0.75
CA THR A 115 -6.90 -8.37 -1.75
C THR A 115 -6.25 -9.62 -1.15
N LEU A 116 -5.65 -10.46 -2.00
CA LEU A 116 -4.80 -11.56 -1.55
C LEU A 116 -3.69 -11.09 -0.59
N MET A 117 -3.06 -9.95 -0.89
CA MET A 117 -2.02 -9.35 -0.04
C MET A 117 -2.57 -8.70 1.23
N GLY A 118 -3.88 -8.54 1.32
CA GLY A 118 -4.59 -8.06 2.51
C GLY A 118 -5.12 -9.18 3.42
N LEU A 119 -4.81 -10.44 3.14
CA LEU A 119 -5.22 -11.56 4.00
C LEU A 119 -4.72 -11.33 5.43
N GLY A 120 -5.64 -11.40 6.40
CA GLY A 120 -5.36 -11.19 7.83
C GLY A 120 -5.57 -9.75 8.32
N VAL A 121 -5.92 -8.78 7.45
CA VAL A 121 -6.21 -7.39 7.88
C VAL A 121 -7.53 -7.26 8.63
N PHE A 122 -8.45 -8.17 8.38
CA PHE A 122 -9.78 -8.18 8.99
C PHE A 122 -10.15 -9.62 9.38
N ASP A 123 -10.87 -9.76 10.50
CA ASP A 123 -11.28 -11.07 11.00
C ASP A 123 -12.23 -11.75 10.00
N PRO A 124 -11.87 -12.94 9.47
CA PRO A 124 -12.71 -13.62 8.49
C PRO A 124 -14.07 -14.06 9.06
N ASP A 125 -14.18 -14.27 10.38
CA ASP A 125 -15.41 -14.69 11.05
C ASP A 125 -16.28 -13.50 11.48
N HIS A 126 -15.85 -12.26 11.21
CA HIS A 126 -16.63 -11.06 11.50
C HIS A 126 -17.84 -10.96 10.57
N GLU A 127 -18.98 -10.54 11.08
CA GLU A 127 -20.25 -10.44 10.34
C GLU A 127 -20.18 -9.53 9.08
N GLN A 128 -19.29 -8.53 9.11
CA GLN A 128 -19.05 -7.61 7.99
C GLN A 128 -18.03 -8.15 6.98
N SER A 129 -17.43 -9.32 7.21
CA SER A 129 -16.40 -9.88 6.34
C SER A 129 -17.03 -10.48 5.07
N CYS A 130 -16.64 -9.95 3.91
CA CYS A 130 -16.91 -10.54 2.60
C CYS A 130 -15.76 -11.39 2.08
N TYR A 131 -14.74 -11.63 2.92
CA TYR A 131 -13.49 -12.30 2.56
C TYR A 131 -12.74 -11.57 1.44
N TRP A 132 -11.93 -12.31 0.69
CA TRP A 132 -11.08 -11.72 -0.33
C TRP A 132 -11.75 -11.63 -1.69
N TYR A 133 -11.34 -10.61 -2.41
CA TYR A 133 -11.80 -10.24 -3.73
C TYR A 133 -10.73 -10.52 -4.79
N GLY A 134 -11.15 -10.82 -6.02
CA GLY A 134 -10.30 -10.97 -7.19
C GLY A 134 -10.57 -12.28 -7.95
N MET A 135 -9.66 -12.63 -8.85
CA MET A 135 -9.81 -13.78 -9.75
C MET A 135 -10.13 -15.10 -9.03
N HIS A 136 -9.56 -15.31 -7.84
CA HIS A 136 -9.77 -16.48 -7.00
C HIS A 136 -10.50 -16.13 -5.70
N GLY A 137 -11.14 -14.97 -5.66
CA GLY A 137 -11.87 -14.49 -4.50
C GLY A 137 -13.19 -15.21 -4.24
N THR A 138 -13.79 -14.92 -3.10
CA THR A 138 -15.10 -15.46 -2.74
C THR A 138 -16.21 -14.85 -3.58
N VAL A 139 -17.32 -15.56 -3.67
CA VAL A 139 -18.53 -15.03 -4.31
C VAL A 139 -18.98 -13.75 -3.62
N ALA A 140 -18.99 -13.75 -2.27
CA ALA A 140 -19.39 -12.58 -1.48
C ALA A 140 -18.51 -11.36 -1.76
N GLY A 141 -17.15 -11.51 -1.73
CA GLY A 141 -16.24 -10.43 -2.02
C GLY A 141 -16.38 -9.89 -3.44
N ASN A 142 -16.50 -10.77 -4.43
CA ASN A 142 -16.69 -10.34 -5.82
C ASN A 142 -18.01 -9.61 -6.04
N TRP A 143 -19.12 -10.13 -5.49
CA TRP A 143 -20.42 -9.45 -5.58
C TRP A 143 -20.43 -8.13 -4.83
N ALA A 144 -19.84 -8.06 -3.64
CA ALA A 144 -19.78 -6.81 -2.88
C ALA A 144 -19.14 -5.69 -3.71
N VAL A 145 -17.99 -5.95 -4.36
CA VAL A 145 -17.32 -4.95 -5.20
C VAL A 145 -18.09 -4.64 -6.48
N CYS A 146 -18.59 -5.67 -7.19
CA CYS A 146 -19.30 -5.46 -8.46
C CYS A 146 -20.62 -4.68 -8.30
N GLU A 147 -21.31 -4.86 -7.17
CA GLU A 147 -22.59 -4.23 -6.88
C GLU A 147 -22.46 -2.89 -6.11
N SER A 148 -21.23 -2.51 -5.72
CA SER A 148 -21.00 -1.29 -4.95
C SER A 148 -21.29 -0.03 -5.75
N ASP A 149 -21.80 1.00 -5.06
CA ASP A 149 -21.92 2.36 -5.57
C ASP A 149 -20.86 3.30 -4.99
N LEU A 150 -20.14 2.83 -3.94
CA LEU A 150 -18.99 3.50 -3.35
C LEU A 150 -17.96 2.46 -2.91
N LEU A 151 -16.73 2.60 -3.41
CA LEU A 151 -15.62 1.74 -3.05
C LEU A 151 -14.55 2.55 -2.30
N LEU A 152 -14.39 2.26 -1.00
CA LEU A 152 -13.36 2.84 -0.16
C LEU A 152 -12.11 1.95 -0.25
N CYS A 153 -11.18 2.30 -1.12
CA CYS A 153 -9.94 1.56 -1.34
C CYS A 153 -8.86 2.02 -0.37
N CYS A 154 -8.46 1.17 0.57
CA CYS A 154 -7.49 1.48 1.61
C CYS A 154 -6.24 0.59 1.48
N GLY A 155 -5.11 1.17 1.04
CA GLY A 155 -3.83 0.48 0.91
C GLY A 155 -3.86 -0.71 -0.05
N ALA A 156 -4.69 -0.63 -1.10
CA ALA A 156 -4.78 -1.60 -2.17
C ALA A 156 -4.62 -0.90 -3.52
N ARG A 157 -4.01 -1.58 -4.47
CA ARG A 157 -3.92 -1.10 -5.85
C ARG A 157 -4.87 -1.85 -6.77
N PHE A 158 -5.17 -1.23 -7.90
CA PHE A 158 -6.05 -1.79 -8.93
C PHE A 158 -5.22 -2.47 -10.03
N ASP A 159 -4.68 -3.66 -9.75
CA ASP A 159 -3.96 -4.45 -10.76
C ASP A 159 -4.91 -5.41 -11.53
N ASP A 160 -4.39 -6.00 -12.60
CA ASP A 160 -5.14 -6.84 -13.52
C ASP A 160 -5.74 -8.11 -12.88
N ARG A 161 -5.12 -8.62 -11.80
CA ARG A 161 -5.60 -9.79 -11.05
C ARG A 161 -6.81 -9.45 -10.18
N ILE A 162 -6.98 -8.19 -9.91
CA ILE A 162 -8.07 -7.63 -9.11
C ILE A 162 -9.20 -7.12 -10.01
N THR A 163 -8.88 -6.23 -10.95
CA THR A 163 -9.89 -5.60 -11.80
C THR A 163 -10.42 -6.52 -12.90
N GLY A 164 -9.60 -7.48 -13.36
CA GLY A 164 -9.93 -8.24 -14.53
C GLY A 164 -10.15 -7.32 -15.74
N LYS A 165 -11.33 -7.38 -16.33
CA LYS A 165 -11.70 -6.52 -17.45
C LYS A 165 -12.12 -5.14 -16.94
N VAL A 166 -11.25 -4.14 -17.09
CA VAL A 166 -11.37 -2.79 -16.51
C VAL A 166 -12.71 -2.13 -16.84
N ASP A 167 -13.18 -2.25 -18.10
CA ASP A 167 -14.45 -1.68 -18.56
C ASP A 167 -15.72 -2.31 -17.92
N LYS A 168 -15.53 -3.38 -17.14
CA LYS A 168 -16.61 -4.08 -16.41
C LYS A 168 -16.42 -4.07 -14.90
N TYR A 169 -15.35 -3.45 -14.43
CA TYR A 169 -15.04 -3.38 -13.01
C TYR A 169 -15.87 -2.30 -12.32
N ALA A 170 -16.62 -2.66 -11.27
CA ALA A 170 -17.33 -1.74 -10.38
C ALA A 170 -17.91 -0.49 -11.09
N GLN A 171 -18.64 -0.70 -12.18
CA GLN A 171 -19.05 0.35 -13.13
C GLN A 171 -19.90 1.47 -12.51
N GLU A 172 -20.61 1.17 -11.42
CA GLU A 172 -21.49 2.10 -10.73
C GLU A 172 -20.80 2.75 -9.51
N ALA A 173 -19.58 2.27 -9.16
CA ALA A 173 -18.92 2.71 -7.95
C ALA A 173 -18.14 4.01 -8.14
N TYR A 174 -18.39 4.98 -7.26
CA TYR A 174 -17.42 6.04 -7.01
C TYR A 174 -16.25 5.48 -6.18
N VAL A 175 -15.01 5.72 -6.59
CA VAL A 175 -13.82 5.18 -5.92
C VAL A 175 -13.14 6.26 -5.11
N ILE A 176 -12.96 6.02 -3.81
CA ILE A 176 -12.10 6.80 -2.93
C ILE A 176 -10.86 5.97 -2.65
N HIS A 177 -9.67 6.50 -2.94
CA HIS A 177 -8.42 5.75 -2.84
C HIS A 177 -7.47 6.39 -1.84
N PHE A 178 -7.16 5.63 -0.77
CA PHE A 178 -6.16 5.95 0.24
C PHE A 178 -4.93 5.08 0.00
N ASP A 179 -3.86 5.68 -0.49
CA ASP A 179 -2.58 5.00 -0.73
C ASP A 179 -1.40 5.94 -0.46
N VAL A 180 -0.29 5.37 0.01
CA VAL A 180 0.97 6.09 0.24
C VAL A 180 1.69 6.40 -1.07
N ASP A 181 1.43 5.62 -2.11
CA ASP A 181 2.06 5.74 -3.41
C ASP A 181 1.18 6.59 -4.36
N LYS A 182 1.57 7.84 -4.55
CA LYS A 182 0.86 8.77 -5.44
C LYS A 182 0.75 8.26 -6.88
N SER A 183 1.63 7.35 -7.30
CA SER A 183 1.60 6.78 -8.65
C SER A 183 0.46 5.77 -8.84
N GLU A 184 -0.16 5.31 -7.75
CA GLU A 184 -1.32 4.43 -7.79
C GLU A 184 -2.65 5.20 -7.87
N HIS A 185 -2.65 6.51 -7.58
CA HIS A 185 -3.86 7.32 -7.65
C HIS A 185 -4.28 7.59 -9.10
N ASN A 186 -5.59 7.53 -9.36
CA ASN A 186 -6.22 7.82 -10.65
C ASN A 186 -5.74 6.92 -11.82
N LYS A 187 -5.41 5.68 -11.53
CA LYS A 187 -5.13 4.66 -12.56
C LYS A 187 -6.41 4.06 -13.13
#